data_d5c9aed52064e77b64c0293a45fae779
#
_entry.id   d5c9aed52064e77b64c0293a45fae779
#
_cell.length_a   1.000
_cell.length_b   1.000
_cell.length_c   1.000
_cell.angle_alpha   90.00
_cell.angle_beta   90.00
_cell.angle_gamma   90.00
#
_symmetry.space_group_name_H-M   'P 1'
#
loop_
_entity.id
_entity.type
_entity.pdbx_description
1 polymer ?
#
loop_
_entity_poly.entity_id
_entity_poly.type
_entity_poly.pdbx_seq_one_letter_code
_entity_poly.pdbx_strand_id
1 'polypeptide(L)'
;TIRALAGAISISTNATVPMFQAELDIKAKNDVTLKQNGTTDSSLTWGGAGGSIECTDGDITIEQEGSTYVISTLNAVDLNAGGTVTLKRNTEGTALTSMVNGIPATGVIQLADGTKKGAIVDGTVYTASGCTHPKRINGKCVVCDDQEPVAAIVDASGNVTNYNSLSDAFHNANEYNTVKLFVDYKNSSESIDLSSVYKAVNLDLNGKSLTLDAFNIMNHLSVSNGKLNLRMLNDANTSLSDKCTLENVEADIHEISWTANGGLELKSSRLHVGSQASPCSFFVEMITIAPDDDSVIIVENMI
;
A
#
# COMPACT_ATOMS: atom_id res chain seq x y z
N THR A 1 30.22 1.49 16.24
CA THR A 1 28.97 2.13 15.80
C THR A 1 29.27 3.19 14.74
N ILE A 2 28.53 3.17 13.62
CA ILE A 2 28.54 4.20 12.57
C ILE A 2 27.21 4.96 12.65
N ARG A 3 27.26 6.32 12.61
CA ARG A 3 26.04 7.12 12.74
C ARG A 3 25.97 8.26 11.73
N ALA A 4 24.78 8.46 11.10
CA ALA A 4 24.43 9.63 10.32
C ALA A 4 23.13 10.24 10.87
N LEU A 5 23.24 11.28 11.71
CA LEU A 5 22.10 11.85 12.45
C LEU A 5 21.09 12.61 11.57
N ALA A 6 21.49 13.00 10.37
CA ALA A 6 20.64 13.79 9.46
C ALA A 6 20.72 13.35 7.99
N GLY A 7 21.35 12.21 7.71
CA GLY A 7 21.60 11.76 6.33
C GLY A 7 21.57 10.26 6.15
N ALA A 8 21.96 9.83 4.96
CA ALA A 8 22.11 8.42 4.57
C ALA A 8 23.54 7.91 4.84
N ILE A 9 23.68 6.60 4.90
CA ILE A 9 24.97 5.91 4.96
C ILE A 9 25.08 5.01 3.73
N SER A 10 26.20 5.15 2.99
CA SER A 10 26.53 4.24 1.90
C SER A 10 27.93 3.72 2.08
N ILE A 11 28.09 2.40 2.14
CA ILE A 11 29.38 1.72 2.28
C ILE A 11 29.49 0.70 1.17
N SER A 12 30.56 0.77 0.37
CA SER A 12 30.84 -0.24 -0.65
C SER A 12 32.29 -0.72 -0.59
N THR A 13 32.51 -1.97 -0.97
CA THR A 13 33.87 -2.55 -1.07
C THR A 13 33.93 -3.54 -2.21
N ASN A 14 35.14 -3.68 -2.78
CA ASN A 14 35.49 -4.71 -3.77
C ASN A 14 36.31 -5.85 -3.17
N ALA A 15 36.42 -5.89 -1.84
CA ALA A 15 37.20 -6.91 -1.16
C ALA A 15 36.55 -8.30 -1.31
N THR A 16 37.40 -9.32 -1.29
CA THR A 16 36.98 -10.74 -1.34
C THR A 16 36.83 -11.34 0.05
N VAL A 17 36.82 -10.50 1.08
CA VAL A 17 36.58 -10.85 2.47
C VAL A 17 35.32 -10.18 2.96
N PRO A 18 34.70 -10.65 4.07
CA PRO A 18 33.52 -9.99 4.61
C PRO A 18 33.74 -8.50 4.88
N MET A 19 32.71 -7.69 4.54
CA MET A 19 32.74 -6.24 4.77
C MET A 19 32.87 -5.93 6.27
N PHE A 20 32.16 -6.67 7.09
CA PHE A 20 32.16 -6.56 8.53
C PHE A 20 32.48 -7.91 9.18
N GLN A 21 33.47 -7.95 10.06
CA GLN A 21 33.93 -9.16 10.77
C GLN A 21 33.74 -9.08 12.30
N ALA A 22 33.23 -7.95 12.78
CA ALA A 22 32.96 -7.71 14.20
C ALA A 22 31.52 -7.23 14.38
N GLU A 23 31.02 -7.30 15.59
CA GLU A 23 29.74 -6.70 15.94
C GLU A 23 29.74 -5.20 15.60
N LEU A 24 28.78 -4.74 14.86
CA LEU A 24 28.71 -3.37 14.40
C LEU A 24 27.26 -2.88 14.37
N ASP A 25 27.04 -1.71 14.95
CA ASP A 25 25.79 -0.97 14.85
C ASP A 25 25.90 0.16 13.83
N ILE A 26 24.95 0.22 12.92
CA ILE A 26 24.81 1.28 11.93
C ILE A 26 23.47 1.99 12.17
N LYS A 27 23.51 3.31 12.35
CA LYS A 27 22.31 4.12 12.57
C LYS A 27 22.29 5.32 11.64
N ALA A 28 21.22 5.45 10.86
CA ALA A 28 21.00 6.57 9.97
C ALA A 28 19.61 7.17 10.17
N LYS A 29 19.43 8.42 9.77
CA LYS A 29 18.08 9.01 9.64
C LYS A 29 17.43 8.53 8.35
N ASN A 30 18.13 8.63 7.23
CA ASN A 30 17.66 8.23 5.91
C ASN A 30 18.25 6.86 5.52
N ASP A 31 18.39 6.58 4.23
CA ASP A 31 18.76 5.29 3.71
C ASP A 31 20.11 4.75 4.20
N VAL A 32 20.19 3.43 4.33
CA VAL A 32 21.44 2.70 4.53
C VAL A 32 21.66 1.76 3.35
N THR A 33 22.78 1.95 2.65
CA THR A 33 23.17 1.08 1.53
C THR A 33 24.51 0.44 1.83
N LEU A 34 24.57 -0.89 1.84
CA LEU A 34 25.78 -1.68 1.96
C LEU A 34 25.96 -2.47 0.67
N LYS A 35 27.11 -2.28 0.01
CA LYS A 35 27.40 -2.96 -1.26
C LYS A 35 28.76 -3.68 -1.22
N GLN A 36 28.72 -5.00 -1.40
CA GLN A 36 29.89 -5.87 -1.53
C GLN A 36 30.02 -6.31 -3.00
N ASN A 37 31.02 -5.79 -3.70
CA ASN A 37 31.26 -6.10 -5.12
C ASN A 37 32.23 -7.27 -5.33
N GLY A 38 32.64 -7.97 -4.28
CA GLY A 38 33.48 -9.15 -4.38
C GLY A 38 32.74 -10.31 -5.03
N THR A 39 33.43 -11.07 -5.89
CA THR A 39 32.84 -12.12 -6.73
C THR A 39 33.07 -13.55 -6.22
N THR A 40 33.64 -13.71 -5.02
CA THR A 40 33.90 -15.01 -4.42
C THR A 40 32.88 -15.38 -3.36
N ASP A 41 32.65 -16.65 -3.09
CA ASP A 41 31.74 -17.14 -2.04
C ASP A 41 32.11 -16.68 -0.63
N SER A 42 33.34 -16.23 -0.42
CA SER A 42 33.81 -15.63 0.86
C SER A 42 33.54 -14.14 0.97
N SER A 43 33.06 -13.49 -0.09
CA SER A 43 32.76 -12.06 -0.09
C SER A 43 31.40 -11.78 0.54
N LEU A 44 31.29 -11.93 1.84
CA LEU A 44 30.05 -11.73 2.58
C LEU A 44 29.95 -10.28 3.05
N THR A 45 28.76 -9.73 3.06
CA THR A 45 28.54 -8.41 3.65
C THR A 45 28.81 -8.43 5.16
N TRP A 46 28.43 -9.51 5.82
CA TRP A 46 28.61 -9.67 7.26
C TRP A 46 29.08 -11.09 7.60
N GLY A 47 30.27 -11.22 8.13
CA GLY A 47 30.84 -12.51 8.53
C GLY A 47 31.22 -12.57 10.01
N GLY A 48 30.81 -11.61 10.82
CA GLY A 48 31.25 -11.45 12.20
C GLY A 48 30.22 -11.81 13.26
N ALA A 49 30.31 -11.13 14.38
CA ALA A 49 29.52 -11.42 15.59
C ALA A 49 28.08 -10.87 15.57
N GLY A 50 27.62 -10.31 14.47
CA GLY A 50 26.30 -9.73 14.38
C GLY A 50 26.28 -8.21 14.57
N GLY A 51 25.14 -7.65 14.95
CA GLY A 51 24.95 -6.21 15.16
C GLY A 51 23.58 -5.72 14.75
N SER A 52 23.46 -4.42 14.47
CA SER A 52 22.20 -3.82 14.06
C SER A 52 22.37 -2.81 12.92
N ILE A 53 21.36 -2.71 12.06
CA ILE A 53 21.21 -1.62 11.12
C ILE A 53 19.85 -0.99 11.37
N GLU A 54 19.84 0.30 11.67
CA GLU A 54 18.66 1.09 11.95
C GLU A 54 18.63 2.31 11.04
N CYS A 55 17.53 2.52 10.31
CA CYS A 55 17.24 3.79 9.65
C CYS A 55 15.81 4.22 9.95
N THR A 56 15.66 5.48 10.44
CA THR A 56 14.39 5.94 10.99
C THR A 56 13.36 6.24 9.90
N ASP A 57 13.78 6.91 8.82
CA ASP A 57 12.87 7.46 7.80
C ASP A 57 13.13 6.88 6.40
N GLY A 58 14.09 5.96 6.24
CA GLY A 58 14.53 5.49 4.92
C GLY A 58 14.53 3.97 4.78
N ASP A 59 15.17 3.53 3.69
CA ASP A 59 15.30 2.13 3.29
C ASP A 59 16.66 1.55 3.69
N ILE A 60 16.70 0.23 3.93
CA ILE A 60 17.94 -0.52 4.07
C ILE A 60 18.14 -1.36 2.80
N THR A 61 19.24 -1.14 2.09
CA THR A 61 19.64 -1.97 0.94
C THR A 61 20.97 -2.66 1.24
N ILE A 62 21.00 -3.98 1.15
CA ILE A 62 22.23 -4.79 1.25
C ILE A 62 22.41 -5.54 -0.06
N GLU A 63 23.50 -5.27 -0.78
CA GLU A 63 23.81 -5.82 -2.09
C GLU A 63 25.09 -6.63 -2.06
N GLN A 64 25.04 -7.85 -2.60
CA GLN A 64 26.16 -8.80 -2.66
C GLN A 64 26.30 -9.34 -4.09
N GLU A 65 27.47 -9.14 -4.72
CA GLU A 65 27.64 -9.52 -6.14
C GLU A 65 28.05 -10.98 -6.35
N GLY A 66 28.81 -11.57 -5.46
CA GLY A 66 29.45 -12.86 -5.77
C GLY A 66 29.07 -14.02 -4.85
N SER A 67 28.44 -13.77 -3.74
CA SER A 67 28.18 -14.82 -2.74
C SER A 67 26.78 -15.41 -2.83
N THR A 68 26.69 -16.66 -2.41
CA THR A 68 25.42 -17.36 -2.15
C THR A 68 24.60 -16.69 -1.05
N TYR A 69 25.27 -15.96 -0.14
CA TYR A 69 24.67 -15.32 1.01
C TYR A 69 24.83 -13.81 0.95
N VAL A 70 23.77 -13.07 1.32
CA VAL A 70 23.85 -11.62 1.50
C VAL A 70 24.44 -11.29 2.86
N ILE A 71 23.99 -11.98 3.90
CA ILE A 71 24.47 -11.88 5.26
C ILE A 71 24.74 -13.31 5.77
N SER A 72 25.92 -13.53 6.31
CA SER A 72 26.29 -14.78 6.99
C SER A 72 27.01 -14.47 8.29
N THR A 73 26.31 -14.67 9.40
CA THR A 73 26.87 -14.43 10.75
C THR A 73 26.59 -15.59 11.67
N LEU A 74 27.42 -15.75 12.71
CA LEU A 74 27.15 -16.68 13.80
C LEU A 74 26.08 -16.15 14.76
N ASN A 75 25.91 -14.83 14.81
CA ASN A 75 24.93 -14.13 15.62
C ASN A 75 23.98 -13.30 14.76
N ALA A 76 22.91 -12.81 15.36
CA ALA A 76 21.90 -11.99 14.71
C ALA A 76 22.44 -10.66 14.17
N VAL A 77 21.91 -10.23 13.05
CA VAL A 77 21.93 -8.84 12.60
C VAL A 77 20.49 -8.35 12.57
N ASP A 78 20.19 -7.36 13.40
CA ASP A 78 18.86 -6.75 13.45
C ASP A 78 18.75 -5.68 12.36
N LEU A 79 17.74 -5.81 11.49
CA LEU A 79 17.46 -4.84 10.43
C LEU A 79 16.16 -4.11 10.75
N ASN A 80 16.25 -2.81 11.01
CA ASN A 80 15.11 -1.97 11.35
C ASN A 80 15.06 -0.74 10.43
N ALA A 81 14.17 -0.75 9.45
CA ALA A 81 13.95 0.35 8.52
C ALA A 81 12.58 0.99 8.72
N GLY A 82 12.52 2.31 8.63
CA GLY A 82 11.23 3.04 8.53
C GLY A 82 10.49 2.73 7.22
N GLY A 83 11.24 2.44 6.15
CA GLY A 83 10.75 2.01 4.86
C GLY A 83 10.94 0.50 4.62
N THR A 84 11.56 0.16 3.50
CA THR A 84 11.72 -1.21 3.02
C THR A 84 13.14 -1.74 3.26
N VAL A 85 13.26 -3.01 3.65
CA VAL A 85 14.55 -3.73 3.62
C VAL A 85 14.66 -4.51 2.32
N THR A 86 15.72 -4.25 1.55
CA THR A 86 16.01 -4.93 0.30
C THR A 86 17.33 -5.67 0.39
N LEU A 87 17.30 -6.98 0.20
CA LEU A 87 18.48 -7.84 0.12
C LEU A 87 18.69 -8.23 -1.34
N LYS A 88 19.82 -7.82 -1.92
CA LYS A 88 20.15 -8.06 -3.34
C LYS A 88 21.34 -8.98 -3.48
N ARG A 89 21.33 -9.85 -4.49
CA ARG A 89 22.46 -10.66 -4.89
C ARG A 89 22.46 -10.91 -6.39
N ASN A 90 23.62 -11.12 -6.99
CA ASN A 90 23.77 -11.36 -8.42
C ASN A 90 23.61 -12.80 -8.84
N THR A 91 23.79 -13.75 -7.94
CA THR A 91 23.75 -15.17 -8.25
C THR A 91 22.57 -15.87 -7.59
N GLU A 92 22.02 -16.86 -8.28
CA GLU A 92 21.05 -17.76 -7.69
C GLU A 92 21.75 -18.70 -6.70
N GLY A 93 21.46 -18.56 -5.43
CA GLY A 93 21.95 -19.43 -4.36
C GLY A 93 20.81 -19.86 -3.45
N THR A 94 21.01 -20.92 -2.72
CA THR A 94 19.97 -21.65 -2.02
C THR A 94 19.55 -21.13 -0.67
N ALA A 95 20.30 -20.21 -0.05
CA ALA A 95 20.04 -19.90 1.35
C ALA A 95 20.05 -18.41 1.67
N LEU A 96 18.91 -17.77 1.48
CA LEU A 96 18.58 -16.50 2.15
C LEU A 96 18.02 -16.72 3.56
N THR A 97 17.71 -17.97 3.89
CA THR A 97 16.83 -18.31 5.00
C THR A 97 17.51 -18.51 6.34
N SER A 98 18.83 -18.65 6.40
CA SER A 98 19.45 -19.18 7.61
C SER A 98 20.17 -18.16 8.49
N MET A 99 20.22 -16.88 8.12
CA MET A 99 21.27 -16.04 8.70
C MET A 99 20.89 -14.59 9.03
N VAL A 100 19.63 -14.27 9.10
CA VAL A 100 19.18 -12.99 9.66
C VAL A 100 18.23 -13.30 10.81
N ASN A 101 18.70 -13.28 12.03
CA ASN A 101 17.83 -13.16 13.19
C ASN A 101 17.43 -11.68 13.32
N GLY A 102 16.21 -11.40 13.71
CA GLY A 102 15.67 -10.03 13.64
C GLY A 102 15.30 -9.63 12.22
N ILE A 103 14.82 -10.59 11.42
CA ILE A 103 14.27 -10.33 10.08
C ILE A 103 13.17 -9.28 10.21
N PRO A 104 13.24 -8.15 9.47
CA PRO A 104 12.21 -7.13 9.52
C PRO A 104 10.86 -7.71 9.10
N ALA A 105 9.78 -7.07 9.53
CA ALA A 105 8.43 -7.53 9.19
C ALA A 105 8.20 -7.59 7.68
N THR A 106 8.85 -6.69 6.91
CA THR A 106 8.74 -6.65 5.45
C THR A 106 10.09 -6.42 4.78
N GLY A 107 10.29 -7.02 3.61
CA GLY A 107 11.49 -6.80 2.81
C GLY A 107 11.37 -7.44 1.43
N VAL A 108 12.20 -6.98 0.48
CA VAL A 108 12.28 -7.51 -0.89
C VAL A 108 13.62 -8.19 -1.10
N ILE A 109 13.60 -9.34 -1.76
CA ILE A 109 14.79 -10.10 -2.15
C ILE A 109 14.87 -10.12 -3.67
N GLN A 110 15.93 -9.57 -4.25
CA GLN A 110 16.07 -9.45 -5.71
C GLN A 110 17.51 -9.61 -6.18
N LEU A 111 17.68 -9.90 -7.48
CA LEU A 111 18.99 -9.84 -8.15
C LEU A 111 19.37 -8.37 -8.44
N ALA A 112 20.62 -8.14 -8.85
CA ALA A 112 21.10 -6.79 -9.19
C ALA A 112 20.36 -6.16 -10.37
N ASP A 113 19.87 -6.98 -11.31
CA ASP A 113 19.05 -6.54 -12.44
C ASP A 113 17.60 -6.21 -12.04
N GLY A 114 17.25 -6.35 -10.77
CA GLY A 114 15.91 -6.12 -10.24
C GLY A 114 14.99 -7.34 -10.29
N THR A 115 15.44 -8.49 -10.82
CA THR A 115 14.64 -9.71 -10.83
C THR A 115 14.32 -10.14 -9.41
N LYS A 116 13.05 -10.17 -9.07
CA LYS A 116 12.57 -10.54 -7.73
C LYS A 116 12.73 -12.03 -7.47
N LYS A 117 13.35 -12.37 -6.37
CA LYS A 117 13.59 -13.77 -5.94
C LYS A 117 12.76 -14.16 -4.72
N GLY A 118 12.17 -13.21 -4.03
CA GLY A 118 11.34 -13.45 -2.86
C GLY A 118 11.04 -12.19 -2.09
N ALA A 119 10.47 -12.36 -0.91
CA ALA A 119 10.22 -11.28 0.04
C ALA A 119 10.22 -11.79 1.47
N ILE A 120 10.33 -10.85 2.41
CA ILE A 120 10.11 -11.06 3.84
C ILE A 120 8.69 -10.56 4.14
N VAL A 121 7.87 -11.43 4.72
CA VAL A 121 6.50 -11.14 5.10
C VAL A 121 6.31 -11.53 6.55
N ASP A 122 5.96 -10.56 7.38
CA ASP A 122 5.71 -10.75 8.82
C ASP A 122 6.85 -11.55 9.50
N GLY A 123 8.10 -11.18 9.19
CA GLY A 123 9.31 -11.81 9.73
C GLY A 123 9.68 -13.16 9.13
N THR A 124 8.96 -13.64 8.11
CA THR A 124 9.24 -14.92 7.45
C THR A 124 9.72 -14.69 6.02
N VAL A 125 10.80 -15.38 5.63
CA VAL A 125 11.36 -15.32 4.28
C VAL A 125 10.60 -16.29 3.35
N TYR A 126 10.09 -15.77 2.25
CA TYR A 126 9.43 -16.54 1.20
C TYR A 126 10.19 -16.39 -0.12
N THR A 127 10.26 -17.48 -0.88
CA THR A 127 10.83 -17.51 -2.23
C THR A 127 9.75 -17.25 -3.28
N ALA A 128 10.11 -16.56 -4.37
CA ALA A 128 9.18 -16.32 -5.49
C ALA A 128 8.83 -17.60 -6.24
N SER A 129 9.77 -18.55 -6.37
CA SER A 129 9.53 -19.86 -6.94
C SER A 129 8.70 -20.72 -5.98
N GLY A 130 7.57 -21.25 -6.43
CA GLY A 130 6.65 -22.03 -5.60
C GLY A 130 5.92 -21.23 -4.54
N CYS A 131 5.73 -19.93 -4.78
CA CYS A 131 5.07 -19.01 -3.85
C CYS A 131 3.64 -19.45 -3.50
N THR A 132 3.34 -19.47 -2.20
CA THR A 132 2.00 -19.75 -1.67
C THR A 132 1.14 -18.48 -1.50
N HIS A 133 1.61 -17.34 -1.99
CA HIS A 133 0.96 -16.03 -1.92
C HIS A 133 0.57 -15.62 -0.48
N PRO A 134 1.53 -15.59 0.47
CA PRO A 134 1.25 -15.39 1.89
C PRO A 134 0.64 -14.02 2.20
N LYS A 135 0.89 -13.03 1.35
CA LYS A 135 0.36 -11.67 1.50
C LYS A 135 0.17 -11.01 0.15
N ARG A 136 -0.95 -10.35 -0.01
CA ARG A 136 -1.25 -9.50 -1.17
C ARG A 136 -1.49 -8.06 -0.72
N ILE A 137 -1.09 -7.12 -1.56
CA ILE A 137 -1.40 -5.69 -1.42
C ILE A 137 -2.04 -5.27 -2.73
N ASN A 138 -3.26 -4.75 -2.66
CA ASN A 138 -4.06 -4.36 -3.83
C ASN A 138 -4.10 -5.48 -4.90
N GLY A 139 -4.29 -6.72 -4.46
CA GLY A 139 -4.36 -7.89 -5.33
C GLY A 139 -3.00 -8.44 -5.79
N LYS A 140 -1.90 -7.69 -5.63
CA LYS A 140 -0.56 -8.12 -6.04
C LYS A 140 0.17 -8.85 -4.92
N CYS A 141 0.68 -10.05 -5.20
CA CYS A 141 1.48 -10.79 -4.23
C CYS A 141 2.81 -10.09 -3.97
N VAL A 142 3.11 -9.81 -2.70
CA VAL A 142 4.36 -9.14 -2.32
C VAL A 142 5.60 -10.00 -2.51
N VAL A 143 5.45 -11.31 -2.74
CA VAL A 143 6.57 -12.26 -2.89
C VAL A 143 6.93 -12.51 -4.35
N CYS A 144 5.96 -12.83 -5.20
CA CYS A 144 6.19 -13.27 -6.59
C CYS A 144 5.56 -12.37 -7.65
N ASP A 145 4.94 -11.27 -7.23
CA ASP A 145 4.25 -10.30 -8.08
C ASP A 145 3.03 -10.86 -8.85
N ASP A 146 2.59 -12.08 -8.54
CA ASP A 146 1.36 -12.62 -9.10
C ASP A 146 0.17 -11.72 -8.75
N GLN A 147 -0.69 -11.44 -9.73
CA GLN A 147 -1.74 -10.45 -9.62
C GLN A 147 -3.13 -11.11 -9.69
N GLU A 148 -3.93 -10.88 -8.66
CA GLU A 148 -5.38 -11.13 -8.70
C GLU A 148 -6.11 -9.86 -9.17
N PRO A 149 -7.31 -10.02 -9.79
CA PRO A 149 -8.15 -8.87 -10.10
C PRO A 149 -8.43 -8.03 -8.85
N VAL A 150 -8.26 -6.71 -8.98
CA VAL A 150 -8.59 -5.75 -7.92
C VAL A 150 -10.07 -5.50 -7.88
N ALA A 151 -10.68 -5.34 -9.07
CA ALA A 151 -12.09 -5.04 -9.24
C ALA A 151 -12.63 -5.67 -10.52
N ALA A 152 -13.94 -5.67 -10.67
CA ALA A 152 -14.60 -5.98 -11.93
C ALA A 152 -15.68 -4.95 -12.23
N ILE A 153 -15.94 -4.75 -13.52
CA ILE A 153 -17.17 -4.11 -13.99
C ILE A 153 -18.24 -5.19 -14.16
N VAL A 154 -19.39 -4.98 -13.54
CA VAL A 154 -20.59 -5.78 -13.76
C VAL A 154 -21.57 -4.90 -14.52
N ASP A 155 -21.91 -5.28 -15.76
CA ASP A 155 -22.85 -4.54 -16.58
C ASP A 155 -24.32 -4.87 -16.23
N ALA A 156 -25.26 -4.17 -16.84
CA ALA A 156 -26.69 -4.37 -16.60
C ALA A 156 -27.21 -5.77 -16.99
N SER A 157 -26.44 -6.52 -17.80
CA SER A 157 -26.76 -7.90 -18.21
C SER A 157 -26.10 -8.92 -17.27
N GLY A 158 -25.30 -8.47 -16.28
CA GLY A 158 -24.57 -9.33 -15.36
C GLY A 158 -23.24 -9.86 -15.92
N ASN A 159 -22.76 -9.35 -17.07
CA ASN A 159 -21.44 -9.72 -17.57
C ASN A 159 -20.36 -9.09 -16.70
N VAL A 160 -19.28 -9.85 -16.45
CA VAL A 160 -18.20 -9.47 -15.55
C VAL A 160 -16.91 -9.29 -16.36
N THR A 161 -16.29 -8.12 -16.24
CA THR A 161 -14.97 -7.82 -16.82
C THR A 161 -13.99 -7.46 -15.71
N ASN A 162 -12.94 -8.25 -15.54
CA ASN A 162 -11.97 -8.09 -14.47
C ASN A 162 -10.90 -7.04 -14.79
N TYR A 163 -10.45 -6.31 -13.75
CA TYR A 163 -9.42 -5.29 -13.80
C TYR A 163 -8.40 -5.48 -12.69
N ASN A 164 -7.13 -5.27 -13.01
CA ASN A 164 -6.03 -5.25 -12.04
C ASN A 164 -5.74 -3.83 -11.50
N SER A 165 -6.43 -2.83 -12.01
CA SER A 165 -6.38 -1.43 -11.60
C SER A 165 -7.80 -0.95 -11.29
N LEU A 166 -7.96 -0.33 -10.12
CA LEU A 166 -9.25 0.26 -9.74
C LEU A 166 -9.59 1.46 -10.62
N SER A 167 -8.60 2.31 -10.90
CA SER A 167 -8.78 3.47 -11.80
C SER A 167 -9.24 3.04 -13.18
N ASP A 168 -8.64 1.99 -13.77
CA ASP A 168 -9.06 1.48 -15.07
C ASP A 168 -10.49 0.93 -15.04
N ALA A 169 -10.89 0.25 -13.96
CA ALA A 169 -12.26 -0.21 -13.82
C ALA A 169 -13.24 0.97 -13.83
N PHE A 170 -12.97 2.03 -13.08
CA PHE A 170 -13.83 3.22 -13.08
C PHE A 170 -13.88 3.93 -14.43
N HIS A 171 -12.73 4.13 -15.09
CA HIS A 171 -12.68 4.81 -16.39
C HIS A 171 -13.41 4.03 -17.50
N ASN A 172 -13.35 2.70 -17.47
CA ASN A 172 -13.99 1.84 -18.47
C ASN A 172 -15.44 1.45 -18.13
N ALA A 173 -15.93 1.71 -16.91
CA ALA A 173 -17.31 1.48 -16.56
C ALA A 173 -18.24 2.39 -17.41
N ASN A 174 -19.30 1.84 -17.97
CA ASN A 174 -20.36 2.61 -18.60
C ASN A 174 -21.34 3.14 -17.53
N GLU A 175 -22.24 4.02 -17.95
CA GLU A 175 -23.27 4.57 -17.08
C GLU A 175 -24.10 3.46 -16.41
N TYR A 176 -24.30 3.60 -15.08
CA TYR A 176 -24.99 2.63 -14.22
C TYR A 176 -24.33 1.24 -14.10
N ASN A 177 -23.13 1.04 -14.64
CA ASN A 177 -22.38 -0.17 -14.33
C ASN A 177 -21.97 -0.19 -12.86
N THR A 178 -21.77 -1.39 -12.34
CA THR A 178 -21.22 -1.58 -10.99
C THR A 178 -19.75 -1.94 -11.08
N VAL A 179 -18.90 -1.13 -10.46
CA VAL A 179 -17.51 -1.50 -10.15
C VAL A 179 -17.54 -2.27 -8.84
N LYS A 180 -17.22 -3.56 -8.90
CA LYS A 180 -17.20 -4.45 -7.73
C LYS A 180 -15.79 -4.71 -7.27
N LEU A 181 -15.51 -4.46 -5.99
CA LEU A 181 -14.19 -4.66 -5.40
C LEU A 181 -14.00 -6.13 -4.97
N PHE A 182 -12.81 -6.71 -5.23
CA PHE A 182 -12.49 -8.09 -4.84
C PHE A 182 -11.49 -8.21 -3.71
N VAL A 183 -10.69 -7.18 -3.49
CA VAL A 183 -9.64 -7.15 -2.47
C VAL A 183 -9.76 -5.90 -1.61
N ASP A 184 -9.20 -5.94 -0.40
CA ASP A 184 -8.96 -4.68 0.33
C ASP A 184 -7.97 -3.84 -0.46
N TYR A 185 -8.34 -2.61 -0.78
CA TYR A 185 -7.54 -1.72 -1.61
C TYR A 185 -7.11 -0.49 -0.82
N LYS A 186 -5.81 -0.25 -0.78
CA LYS A 186 -5.26 0.92 -0.09
C LYS A 186 -4.23 1.63 -0.96
N ASN A 187 -4.56 2.84 -1.36
CA ASN A 187 -3.64 3.77 -2.01
C ASN A 187 -4.00 5.21 -1.63
N SER A 188 -3.45 5.70 -0.53
CA SER A 188 -3.76 7.04 0.02
C SER A 188 -3.22 8.20 -0.83
N SER A 189 -2.56 7.94 -1.94
CA SER A 189 -2.11 8.94 -2.91
C SER A 189 -2.89 8.90 -4.23
N GLU A 190 -3.79 7.92 -4.41
CA GLU A 190 -4.60 7.77 -5.62
C GLU A 190 -5.92 8.51 -5.48
N SER A 191 -6.26 9.27 -6.52
CA SER A 191 -7.56 9.89 -6.68
C SER A 191 -8.28 9.28 -7.88
N ILE A 192 -9.54 8.92 -7.72
CA ILE A 192 -10.42 8.56 -8.82
C ILE A 192 -11.12 9.83 -9.29
N ASP A 193 -10.80 10.24 -10.51
CA ASP A 193 -11.35 11.47 -11.11
C ASP A 193 -12.33 11.13 -12.23
N LEU A 194 -13.61 11.28 -11.95
CA LEU A 194 -14.73 11.13 -12.89
C LEU A 194 -15.36 12.48 -13.24
N SER A 195 -14.76 13.60 -12.82
CA SER A 195 -15.32 14.94 -13.02
C SER A 195 -15.39 15.37 -14.50
N SER A 196 -14.55 14.77 -15.35
CA SER A 196 -14.58 15.01 -16.79
C SER A 196 -15.55 14.09 -17.57
N VAL A 197 -16.13 13.09 -16.91
CA VAL A 197 -16.97 12.06 -17.51
C VAL A 197 -18.35 12.12 -16.84
N TYR A 198 -19.31 12.67 -17.53
CA TYR A 198 -20.68 12.76 -17.01
C TYR A 198 -21.36 11.39 -17.03
N LYS A 199 -21.04 10.53 -16.06
CA LYS A 199 -21.64 9.19 -15.94
C LYS A 199 -21.93 8.83 -14.47
N ALA A 200 -23.06 8.17 -14.27
CA ALA A 200 -23.40 7.55 -13.00
C ALA A 200 -22.68 6.20 -12.85
N VAL A 201 -22.05 5.96 -11.71
CA VAL A 201 -21.34 4.72 -11.43
C VAL A 201 -21.74 4.19 -10.06
N ASN A 202 -21.93 2.87 -9.97
CA ASN A 202 -22.13 2.17 -8.71
C ASN A 202 -20.80 1.52 -8.27
N LEU A 203 -20.47 1.61 -7.00
CA LEU A 203 -19.35 0.94 -6.37
C LEU A 203 -19.85 -0.04 -5.32
N ASP A 204 -19.73 -1.33 -5.58
CA ASP A 204 -19.96 -2.38 -4.59
C ASP A 204 -18.62 -2.76 -3.92
N LEU A 205 -18.44 -2.35 -2.68
CA LEU A 205 -17.25 -2.70 -1.90
C LEU A 205 -17.17 -4.20 -1.56
N ASN A 206 -18.29 -4.95 -1.73
CA ASN A 206 -18.30 -6.41 -1.57
C ASN A 206 -17.72 -6.89 -0.23
N GLY A 207 -17.99 -6.15 0.84
CA GLY A 207 -17.45 -6.42 2.18
C GLY A 207 -15.97 -6.02 2.37
N LYS A 208 -15.35 -5.36 1.39
CA LYS A 208 -13.96 -4.94 1.42
C LYS A 208 -13.79 -3.51 1.93
N SER A 209 -12.54 -3.16 2.21
CA SER A 209 -12.13 -1.82 2.60
C SER A 209 -11.46 -1.11 1.41
N LEU A 210 -11.90 0.10 1.11
CA LEU A 210 -11.30 0.98 0.11
C LEU A 210 -10.71 2.21 0.79
N THR A 211 -9.42 2.47 0.56
CA THR A 211 -8.74 3.69 1.02
C THR A 211 -8.11 4.40 -0.17
N LEU A 212 -8.51 5.65 -0.42
CA LEU A 212 -8.00 6.52 -1.49
C LEU A 212 -7.71 7.92 -0.95
N ASP A 213 -7.00 8.74 -1.74
CA ASP A 213 -6.89 10.17 -1.48
C ASP A 213 -8.25 10.86 -1.73
N ALA A 214 -8.78 10.74 -2.95
CA ALA A 214 -10.03 11.42 -3.28
C ALA A 214 -10.90 10.64 -4.28
N PHE A 215 -12.20 10.90 -4.17
CA PHE A 215 -13.16 10.72 -5.27
C PHE A 215 -13.63 12.10 -5.76
N ASN A 216 -13.42 12.37 -7.03
CA ASN A 216 -13.97 13.53 -7.73
C ASN A 216 -15.06 13.04 -8.69
N ILE A 217 -16.29 13.39 -8.44
CA ILE A 217 -17.46 12.95 -9.21
C ILE A 217 -18.19 14.14 -9.83
N MET A 218 -18.95 13.91 -10.89
CA MET A 218 -19.74 14.93 -11.59
C MET A 218 -21.19 14.48 -11.85
N ASN A 219 -21.53 13.28 -11.44
CA ASN A 219 -22.85 12.70 -11.57
C ASN A 219 -23.12 11.83 -10.33
N HIS A 220 -24.01 10.87 -10.42
CA HIS A 220 -24.36 9.97 -9.33
C HIS A 220 -23.23 8.99 -9.00
N LEU A 221 -22.88 8.88 -7.72
CA LEU A 221 -22.07 7.81 -7.16
C LEU A 221 -22.85 7.07 -6.07
N SER A 222 -23.09 5.79 -6.28
CA SER A 222 -23.64 4.93 -5.22
C SER A 222 -22.53 4.01 -4.70
N VAL A 223 -22.25 4.06 -3.41
CA VAL A 223 -21.29 3.16 -2.74
C VAL A 223 -22.04 2.23 -1.82
N SER A 224 -21.73 0.94 -1.89
CA SER A 224 -22.42 -0.06 -1.09
C SER A 224 -21.49 -1.12 -0.46
N ASN A 225 -21.93 -1.72 0.64
CA ASN A 225 -21.44 -2.98 1.21
C ASN A 225 -19.97 -2.98 1.62
N GLY A 226 -19.54 -2.14 2.54
CA GLY A 226 -18.16 -2.24 3.07
C GLY A 226 -17.66 -1.00 3.77
N LYS A 227 -16.33 -0.79 3.71
CA LYS A 227 -15.66 0.33 4.36
C LYS A 227 -15.04 1.27 3.34
N LEU A 228 -15.27 2.58 3.50
CA LEU A 228 -14.75 3.63 2.64
C LEU A 228 -13.93 4.63 3.46
N ASN A 229 -12.66 4.81 3.12
CA ASN A 229 -11.79 5.78 3.74
C ASN A 229 -11.24 6.75 2.69
N LEU A 230 -11.57 8.02 2.79
CA LEU A 230 -11.15 9.06 1.86
C LEU A 230 -10.59 10.26 2.61
N ARG A 231 -9.54 10.91 2.04
CA ARG A 231 -9.20 12.25 2.46
C ARG A 231 -10.26 13.23 1.97
N MET A 232 -10.76 13.09 0.73
CA MET A 232 -11.74 14.01 0.16
C MET A 232 -12.78 13.31 -0.72
N LEU A 233 -14.03 13.66 -0.53
CA LEU A 233 -15.12 13.40 -1.45
C LEU A 233 -15.58 14.74 -2.04
N ASN A 234 -15.42 14.89 -3.35
CA ASN A 234 -15.78 16.10 -4.08
C ASN A 234 -16.79 15.78 -5.17
N ASP A 235 -17.93 16.45 -5.13
CA ASP A 235 -18.98 16.33 -6.13
C ASP A 235 -19.19 17.68 -6.83
N ALA A 236 -18.85 17.72 -8.11
CA ALA A 236 -19.07 18.91 -8.96
C ALA A 236 -20.45 18.92 -9.62
N ASN A 237 -21.35 18.06 -9.18
CA ASN A 237 -22.68 17.93 -9.77
C ASN A 237 -23.53 19.19 -9.59
N THR A 238 -24.28 19.54 -10.62
CA THR A 238 -25.19 20.70 -10.65
C THR A 238 -26.67 20.29 -10.64
N SER A 239 -26.99 19.00 -10.57
CA SER A 239 -28.34 18.47 -10.62
C SER A 239 -28.83 18.05 -9.23
N LEU A 240 -29.96 18.57 -8.79
CA LEU A 240 -30.64 18.19 -7.53
C LEU A 240 -31.10 16.72 -7.49
N SER A 241 -31.20 16.06 -8.65
CA SER A 241 -31.67 14.68 -8.77
C SER A 241 -30.57 13.66 -8.52
N ASP A 242 -29.29 14.07 -8.63
CA ASP A 242 -28.16 13.17 -8.60
C ASP A 242 -27.49 13.25 -7.22
N LYS A 243 -27.65 12.20 -6.44
CA LYS A 243 -27.14 12.12 -5.07
C LYS A 243 -25.98 11.16 -4.99
N CYS A 244 -25.01 11.47 -4.11
CA CYS A 244 -24.11 10.44 -3.60
C CYS A 244 -24.88 9.57 -2.59
N THR A 245 -24.93 8.26 -2.82
CA THR A 245 -25.63 7.33 -1.93
C THR A 245 -24.60 6.43 -1.24
N LEU A 246 -24.70 6.31 0.10
CA LEU A 246 -23.98 5.33 0.89
C LEU A 246 -25.00 4.32 1.44
N GLU A 247 -24.88 3.06 1.05
CA GLU A 247 -25.78 2.00 1.47
C GLU A 247 -25.02 0.85 2.12
N ASN A 248 -25.27 0.58 3.40
CA ASN A 248 -24.54 -0.43 4.18
C ASN A 248 -23.02 -0.19 4.16
N VAL A 249 -22.60 1.06 4.41
CA VAL A 249 -21.22 1.51 4.36
C VAL A 249 -20.80 2.12 5.69
N GLU A 250 -19.61 1.74 6.16
CA GLU A 250 -18.86 2.47 7.19
C GLU A 250 -17.87 3.40 6.48
N ALA A 251 -18.18 4.69 6.43
CA ALA A 251 -17.38 5.70 5.75
C ALA A 251 -16.64 6.60 6.74
N ASP A 252 -15.33 6.78 6.51
CA ASP A 252 -14.48 7.76 7.19
C ASP A 252 -13.90 8.69 6.12
N ILE A 253 -14.38 9.94 6.10
CA ILE A 253 -14.07 10.92 5.06
C ILE A 253 -13.60 12.19 5.72
N HIS A 254 -12.34 12.60 5.50
CA HIS A 254 -11.81 13.78 6.16
C HIS A 254 -12.49 15.06 5.68
N GLU A 255 -12.79 15.18 4.39
CA GLU A 255 -13.38 16.39 3.80
C GLU A 255 -14.46 16.03 2.78
N ILE A 256 -15.64 16.66 2.91
CA ILE A 256 -16.71 16.55 1.92
C ILE A 256 -16.97 17.94 1.36
N SER A 257 -16.81 18.12 0.04
CA SER A 257 -17.02 19.36 -0.65
C SER A 257 -17.95 19.16 -1.85
N TRP A 258 -19.08 19.89 -1.87
CA TRP A 258 -19.99 19.95 -3.01
C TRP A 258 -20.08 21.38 -3.55
N THR A 259 -20.00 21.51 -4.86
CA THR A 259 -19.95 22.83 -5.49
C THR A 259 -21.33 23.42 -5.81
N ALA A 260 -22.36 22.61 -5.97
CA ALA A 260 -23.74 23.08 -6.11
C ALA A 260 -24.73 21.90 -6.11
N ASN A 261 -25.90 22.06 -5.49
CA ASN A 261 -27.07 21.18 -5.57
C ASN A 261 -26.86 19.68 -5.28
N GLY A 262 -25.69 19.29 -4.77
CA GLY A 262 -25.37 17.90 -4.44
C GLY A 262 -26.10 17.43 -3.18
N GLY A 263 -26.62 16.20 -3.20
CA GLY A 263 -27.26 15.55 -2.06
C GLY A 263 -26.49 14.33 -1.59
N LEU A 264 -26.55 14.05 -0.30
CA LEU A 264 -26.06 12.84 0.32
C LEU A 264 -27.23 12.02 0.85
N GLU A 265 -27.34 10.78 0.41
CA GLU A 265 -28.31 9.83 0.93
C GLU A 265 -27.60 8.71 1.70
N LEU A 266 -28.04 8.46 2.93
CA LEU A 266 -27.55 7.36 3.74
C LEU A 266 -28.63 6.32 3.93
N LYS A 267 -28.24 5.04 3.80
CA LYS A 267 -29.09 3.87 4.05
C LYS A 267 -28.26 2.86 4.84
N SER A 268 -28.70 2.57 6.06
CA SER A 268 -28.01 1.64 6.98
C SER A 268 -26.51 1.87 7.05
N SER A 269 -26.10 3.14 7.12
CA SER A 269 -24.71 3.55 6.95
C SER A 269 -24.21 4.45 8.09
N ARG A 270 -22.93 4.36 8.38
CA ARG A 270 -22.23 5.22 9.30
C ARG A 270 -21.26 6.11 8.56
N LEU A 271 -21.43 7.42 8.65
CA LEU A 271 -20.53 8.42 8.07
C LEU A 271 -19.83 9.19 9.20
N HIS A 272 -18.51 9.14 9.20
CA HIS A 272 -17.67 10.00 10.02
C HIS A 272 -16.97 11.01 9.11
N VAL A 273 -17.03 12.30 9.44
CA VAL A 273 -16.41 13.39 8.68
C VAL A 273 -15.46 14.16 9.59
N GLY A 274 -14.23 14.34 9.12
CA GLY A 274 -13.21 15.10 9.82
C GLY A 274 -12.26 14.23 10.61
N SER A 275 -11.44 14.87 11.43
CA SER A 275 -10.57 14.20 12.41
C SER A 275 -10.28 15.13 13.59
N GLN A 276 -9.95 14.58 14.75
CA GLN A 276 -9.56 15.36 15.92
C GLN A 276 -8.26 16.17 15.70
N ALA A 277 -7.45 15.78 14.73
CA ALA A 277 -6.13 16.35 14.48
C ALA A 277 -6.13 17.53 13.49
N SER A 278 -7.14 17.65 12.63
CA SER A 278 -7.17 18.66 11.57
C SER A 278 -8.57 19.20 11.33
N PRO A 279 -8.71 20.53 11.09
CA PRO A 279 -9.98 21.10 10.66
C PRO A 279 -10.47 20.45 9.37
N CYS A 280 -11.78 20.27 9.25
CA CYS A 280 -12.41 19.69 8.06
C CYS A 280 -13.47 20.61 7.48
N SER A 281 -13.75 20.44 6.19
CA SER A 281 -14.89 21.05 5.50
C SER A 281 -15.98 20.00 5.30
N PHE A 282 -17.17 20.30 5.76
CA PHE A 282 -18.36 19.51 5.51
C PHE A 282 -19.44 20.39 4.88
N PHE A 283 -19.46 20.41 3.56
CA PHE A 283 -20.40 21.22 2.80
C PHE A 283 -21.30 20.31 1.95
N VAL A 284 -22.54 20.15 2.40
CA VAL A 284 -23.58 19.35 1.76
C VAL A 284 -24.86 20.15 1.74
N GLU A 285 -25.50 20.30 0.57
CA GLU A 285 -26.73 21.06 0.46
C GLU A 285 -27.93 20.31 1.07
N MET A 286 -28.00 19.01 0.87
CA MET A 286 -29.09 18.17 1.36
C MET A 286 -28.60 16.81 1.86
N ILE A 287 -29.08 16.42 3.01
CA ILE A 287 -28.88 15.07 3.57
C ILE A 287 -30.24 14.39 3.65
N THR A 288 -30.30 13.16 3.15
CA THR A 288 -31.50 12.32 3.21
C THR A 288 -31.21 11.04 4.01
N ILE A 289 -31.97 10.81 5.06
CA ILE A 289 -32.01 9.56 5.83
C ILE A 289 -33.48 9.18 5.96
N ALA A 290 -33.83 7.93 5.66
CA ALA A 290 -35.20 7.48 5.80
C ALA A 290 -35.62 7.47 7.30
N PRO A 291 -36.89 7.70 7.65
CA PRO A 291 -37.34 7.82 9.05
C PRO A 291 -37.05 6.59 9.94
N ASP A 292 -37.02 5.40 9.35
CA ASP A 292 -36.77 4.14 10.06
C ASP A 292 -35.36 3.60 9.85
N ASP A 293 -34.45 4.44 9.30
CA ASP A 293 -33.07 4.07 9.01
C ASP A 293 -32.17 4.37 10.22
N ASP A 294 -31.28 3.46 10.54
CA ASP A 294 -30.34 3.57 11.67
C ASP A 294 -29.03 4.27 11.31
N SER A 295 -28.97 4.94 10.17
CA SER A 295 -27.79 5.68 9.71
C SER A 295 -27.37 6.78 10.68
N VAL A 296 -26.06 6.97 10.81
CA VAL A 296 -25.46 7.92 11.74
C VAL A 296 -24.44 8.79 11.02
N ILE A 297 -24.47 10.09 11.27
CA ILE A 297 -23.44 11.04 10.84
C ILE A 297 -22.74 11.61 12.07
N ILE A 298 -21.41 11.55 12.05
CA ILE A 298 -20.55 12.14 13.07
C ILE A 298 -19.65 13.15 12.36
N VAL A 299 -19.64 14.40 12.81
CA VAL A 299 -18.78 15.44 12.25
C VAL A 299 -17.86 15.96 13.35
N GLU A 300 -16.54 15.94 13.10
CA GLU A 300 -15.53 16.40 14.04
C GLU A 300 -14.75 17.61 13.48
N ASN A 301 -14.42 18.59 14.33
CA ASN A 301 -13.59 19.75 13.98
C ASN A 301 -14.04 20.53 12.73
N MET A 302 -15.33 20.76 12.58
CA MET A 302 -15.88 21.56 11.49
C MET A 302 -15.45 23.05 11.64
N ILE A 303 -14.99 23.65 10.55
CA ILE A 303 -14.68 25.09 10.46
C ILE A 303 -15.91 25.87 10.02
#